data_4991ee05e622005ee3e1af3dd0482045
#
_entry.id   4991ee05e622005ee3e1af3dd0482045
#
_cell.length_a   1.000
_cell.length_b   1.000
_cell.length_c   1.000
_cell.angle_alpha   90.00
_cell.angle_beta   90.00
_cell.angle_gamma   90.00
#
_symmetry.space_group_name_H-M   'P 1'
#
loop_
_entity.id
_entity.type
_entity.pdbx_description
1 polymer ?
#
loop_
_entity_poly.entity_id
_entity_poly.type
_entity_poly.pdbx_seq_one_letter_code
_entity_poly.pdbx_strand_id
1 'polypeptide(L)'
;MTRVATSITQIGTVAIPAIDQDRSLAFYVEVLGFEKTRDIPFGNGQRWIEVAPPAGSTTIAIAPPGSTPVGVDTGIRLTTDDAEADHAAMLANGVEVDPEILRFPGVPPMFTLRDPDGNRLYVVQRM
;
A
#
# COMPACT_ATOMS: atom_id res chain seq x y z
N MET A 1 20.77 -26.86 1.66
CA MET A 1 19.29 -26.81 1.53
C MET A 1 18.89 -27.29 0.16
N THR A 2 17.89 -28.15 0.09
CA THR A 2 17.38 -28.66 -1.17
C THR A 2 16.23 -27.79 -1.67
N ARG A 3 16.28 -27.44 -2.94
CA ARG A 3 15.19 -26.69 -3.56
C ARG A 3 13.94 -27.57 -3.63
N VAL A 4 12.81 -27.00 -3.19
CA VAL A 4 11.51 -27.66 -3.32
C VAL A 4 10.90 -27.26 -4.67
N ALA A 5 10.39 -28.24 -5.41
CA ALA A 5 9.68 -27.98 -6.66
C ALA A 5 8.30 -27.43 -6.33
N THR A 6 8.00 -26.22 -6.80
CA THR A 6 6.70 -25.57 -6.55
C THR A 6 6.13 -25.05 -7.86
N SER A 7 4.83 -24.68 -7.81
CA SER A 7 4.15 -24.01 -8.91
C SER A 7 3.92 -22.53 -8.59
N ILE A 8 4.59 -21.99 -7.58
CA ILE A 8 4.47 -20.56 -7.22
C ILE A 8 5.06 -19.72 -8.35
N THR A 9 4.31 -18.73 -8.81
CA THR A 9 4.71 -17.90 -9.96
C THR A 9 4.98 -16.44 -9.62
N GLN A 10 4.38 -15.90 -8.56
CA GLN A 10 4.50 -14.47 -8.25
C GLN A 10 4.00 -14.17 -6.85
N ILE A 11 4.30 -12.96 -6.38
CA ILE A 11 3.66 -12.39 -5.21
C ILE A 11 2.38 -11.72 -5.73
N GLY A 12 1.22 -12.34 -5.50
CA GLY A 12 -0.04 -11.88 -6.07
C GLY A 12 -0.63 -10.70 -5.33
N THR A 13 -0.72 -10.80 -4.02
CA THR A 13 -1.32 -9.74 -3.19
C THR A 13 -0.68 -9.69 -1.82
N VAL A 14 -0.67 -8.51 -1.22
CA VAL A 14 -0.23 -8.29 0.16
C VAL A 14 -1.41 -7.73 0.93
N ALA A 15 -1.81 -8.39 2.02
CA ALA A 15 -2.97 -7.96 2.81
C ALA A 15 -2.56 -6.93 3.86
N ILE A 16 -3.38 -5.89 4.01
CA ILE A 16 -3.24 -4.91 5.09
C ILE A 16 -4.56 -4.84 5.88
N PRO A 17 -4.49 -4.61 7.19
CA PRO A 17 -5.71 -4.54 8.00
C PRO A 17 -6.40 -3.18 7.88
N ALA A 18 -7.73 -3.18 7.84
CA ALA A 18 -8.53 -1.95 7.82
C ALA A 18 -9.76 -2.13 8.70
N ILE A 19 -9.96 -1.21 9.64
CA ILE A 19 -11.14 -1.22 10.49
C ILE A 19 -12.39 -0.88 9.67
N ASP A 20 -12.28 0.12 8.80
CA ASP A 20 -13.35 0.56 7.90
C ASP A 20 -12.87 0.38 6.46
N GLN A 21 -13.32 -0.70 5.82
CA GLN A 21 -12.87 -1.03 4.47
C GLN A 21 -13.24 0.05 3.44
N ASP A 22 -14.40 0.67 3.57
CA ASP A 22 -14.83 1.72 2.63
C ASP A 22 -13.96 2.97 2.76
N ARG A 23 -13.61 3.36 3.99
CA ARG A 23 -12.73 4.50 4.22
C ARG A 23 -11.34 4.24 3.65
N SER A 24 -10.82 3.05 3.88
CA SER A 24 -9.51 2.67 3.37
C SER A 24 -9.51 2.61 1.84
N LEU A 25 -10.55 2.02 1.26
CA LEU A 25 -10.71 1.95 -0.20
C LEU A 25 -10.73 3.35 -0.82
N ALA A 26 -11.48 4.28 -0.23
CA ALA A 26 -11.55 5.65 -0.71
C ALA A 26 -10.16 6.31 -0.69
N PHE A 27 -9.38 6.07 0.35
CA PHE A 27 -8.02 6.61 0.43
C PHE A 27 -7.14 6.10 -0.72
N TYR A 28 -7.10 4.79 -0.93
CA TYR A 28 -6.23 4.22 -1.96
C TYR A 28 -6.68 4.61 -3.36
N VAL A 29 -7.97 4.66 -3.62
CA VAL A 29 -8.49 4.99 -4.95
C VAL A 29 -8.52 6.49 -5.20
N GLU A 30 -9.11 7.26 -4.30
CA GLU A 30 -9.35 8.69 -4.54
C GLU A 30 -8.15 9.57 -4.22
N VAL A 31 -7.35 9.20 -3.22
CA VAL A 31 -6.19 9.99 -2.81
C VAL A 31 -4.93 9.53 -3.51
N LEU A 32 -4.64 8.22 -3.49
CA LEU A 32 -3.42 7.69 -4.10
C LEU A 32 -3.57 7.36 -5.58
N GLY A 33 -4.78 7.33 -6.11
CA GLY A 33 -5.00 7.08 -7.54
C GLY A 33 -4.90 5.61 -7.94
N PHE A 34 -5.06 4.70 -6.99
CA PHE A 34 -5.07 3.26 -7.29
C PHE A 34 -6.39 2.87 -7.93
N GLU A 35 -6.41 1.73 -8.58
CA GLU A 35 -7.62 1.15 -9.15
C GLU A 35 -8.09 -0.01 -8.29
N LYS A 36 -9.42 -0.12 -8.10
CA LYS A 36 -10.01 -1.27 -7.44
C LYS A 36 -10.08 -2.41 -8.44
N THR A 37 -9.39 -3.50 -8.16
CA THR A 37 -9.32 -4.65 -9.07
C THR A 37 -10.23 -5.79 -8.65
N ARG A 38 -10.65 -5.83 -7.38
CA ARG A 38 -11.54 -6.88 -6.87
C ARG A 38 -12.31 -6.36 -5.67
N ASP A 39 -13.57 -6.78 -5.55
CA ASP A 39 -14.41 -6.44 -4.40
C ASP A 39 -15.51 -7.50 -4.30
N ILE A 40 -15.30 -8.50 -3.45
CA ILE A 40 -16.24 -9.61 -3.30
C ILE A 40 -16.58 -9.81 -1.82
N PRO A 41 -17.86 -10.14 -1.52
CA PRO A 41 -18.24 -10.44 -0.14
C PRO A 41 -17.67 -11.78 0.32
N PHE A 42 -17.31 -11.90 1.61
CA PHE A 42 -16.93 -13.18 2.16
C PHE A 42 -17.54 -13.45 3.54
N GLY A 43 -18.66 -12.80 3.83
CA GLY A 43 -19.46 -13.09 5.03
C GLY A 43 -19.39 -12.00 6.08
N ASN A 44 -20.42 -11.96 6.96
CA ASN A 44 -20.54 -11.03 8.09
C ASN A 44 -20.40 -9.55 7.71
N GLY A 45 -20.86 -9.18 6.50
CA GLY A 45 -20.76 -7.81 6.02
C GLY A 45 -19.36 -7.40 5.60
N GLN A 46 -18.40 -8.32 5.62
CA GLN A 46 -17.02 -8.05 5.24
C GLN A 46 -16.80 -8.38 3.76
N ARG A 47 -15.79 -7.76 3.17
CA ARG A 47 -15.47 -7.92 1.77
C ARG A 47 -13.98 -8.17 1.58
N TRP A 48 -13.64 -8.88 0.52
CA TRP A 48 -12.26 -9.00 0.06
C TRP A 48 -12.07 -7.97 -1.05
N ILE A 49 -11.28 -6.95 -0.78
CA ILE A 49 -11.08 -5.83 -1.70
C ILE A 49 -9.61 -5.78 -2.07
N GLU A 50 -9.32 -5.71 -3.38
CA GLU A 50 -7.94 -5.54 -3.86
C GLU A 50 -7.84 -4.26 -4.67
N VAL A 51 -6.75 -3.54 -4.46
CA VAL A 51 -6.40 -2.32 -5.18
C VAL A 51 -4.96 -2.43 -5.70
N ALA A 52 -4.67 -1.73 -6.77
CA ALA A 52 -3.31 -1.67 -7.33
C ALA A 52 -3.11 -0.33 -8.04
N PRO A 53 -1.86 0.15 -8.13
CA PRO A 53 -1.57 1.27 -9.02
C PRO A 53 -1.95 0.92 -10.45
N PRO A 54 -2.33 1.90 -11.29
CA PRO A 54 -2.54 1.63 -12.71
C PRO A 54 -1.31 0.95 -13.30
N ALA A 55 -1.48 -0.07 -14.11
CA ALA A 55 -0.41 -0.88 -14.67
C ALA A 55 0.39 -1.71 -13.66
N GLY A 56 -0.01 -1.72 -12.38
CA GLY A 56 0.61 -2.60 -11.38
C GLY A 56 0.01 -4.00 -11.45
N SER A 57 0.83 -5.05 -11.18
CA SER A 57 0.37 -6.43 -11.19
C SER A 57 0.14 -7.00 -9.80
N THR A 58 0.95 -6.61 -8.82
CA THR A 58 0.76 -7.01 -7.42
C THR A 58 -0.28 -6.10 -6.78
N THR A 59 -1.22 -6.68 -6.07
CA THR A 59 -2.29 -5.91 -5.43
C THR A 59 -2.08 -5.77 -3.93
N ILE A 60 -2.78 -4.81 -3.35
CA ILE A 60 -2.94 -4.70 -1.90
C ILE A 60 -4.37 -5.12 -1.59
N ALA A 61 -4.52 -6.10 -0.69
CA ALA A 61 -5.84 -6.51 -0.21
C ALA A 61 -6.17 -5.71 1.05
N ILE A 62 -7.29 -4.99 1.00
CA ILE A 62 -7.81 -4.24 2.15
C ILE A 62 -8.72 -5.19 2.92
N ALA A 63 -8.18 -5.77 3.99
CA ALA A 63 -8.85 -6.84 4.72
C ALA A 63 -9.31 -6.37 6.11
N PRO A 64 -10.39 -6.95 6.66
CA PRO A 64 -10.75 -6.67 8.05
C PRO A 64 -9.60 -7.12 8.97
N PRO A 65 -9.41 -6.48 10.12
CA PRO A 65 -8.39 -6.91 11.07
C PRO A 65 -8.75 -8.31 11.57
N GLY A 66 -7.87 -9.26 11.34
CA GLY A 66 -8.00 -10.59 11.94
C GLY A 66 -7.20 -10.62 13.23
N SER A 67 -6.16 -11.45 13.25
CA SER A 67 -5.22 -11.46 14.37
C SER A 67 -4.21 -10.31 14.28
N THR A 68 -4.13 -9.62 13.14
CA THR A 68 -3.21 -8.50 12.93
C THR A 68 -3.91 -7.18 13.25
N PRO A 69 -3.43 -6.39 14.21
CA PRO A 69 -4.01 -5.09 14.49
C PRO A 69 -3.68 -4.08 13.39
N VAL A 70 -4.46 -2.98 13.32
CA VAL A 70 -4.14 -1.86 12.43
C VAL A 70 -2.93 -1.06 12.96
N GLY A 71 -2.40 -0.16 12.15
CA GLY A 71 -1.26 0.66 12.54
C GLY A 71 0.07 -0.05 12.38
N VAL A 72 0.14 -1.02 11.49
CA VAL A 72 1.35 -1.83 11.29
C VAL A 72 2.28 -1.18 10.26
N ASP A 73 3.57 -1.49 10.39
CA ASP A 73 4.53 -1.21 9.33
C ASP A 73 4.40 -2.34 8.31
N THR A 74 3.81 -2.02 7.16
CA THR A 74 3.49 -3.05 6.16
C THR A 74 4.71 -3.59 5.44
N GLY A 75 5.81 -2.80 5.42
CA GLY A 75 6.98 -3.14 4.61
C GLY A 75 6.78 -2.95 3.12
N ILE A 76 5.60 -2.54 2.68
CA ILE A 76 5.30 -2.36 1.26
C ILE A 76 6.03 -1.14 0.72
N ARG A 77 6.82 -1.32 -0.34
CA ARG A 77 7.49 -0.23 -1.05
C ARG A 77 6.78 0.02 -2.36
N LEU A 78 6.22 1.21 -2.50
CA LEU A 78 5.58 1.67 -3.73
C LEU A 78 6.65 2.37 -4.57
N THR A 79 6.80 1.98 -5.82
CA THR A 79 7.78 2.57 -6.72
C THR A 79 7.18 3.80 -7.39
N THR A 80 7.91 4.91 -7.42
CA THR A 80 7.49 6.13 -8.11
C THR A 80 8.60 6.64 -9.00
N ASP A 81 8.22 7.42 -10.00
CA ASP A 81 9.17 8.10 -10.87
C ASP A 81 9.66 9.42 -10.28
N ASP A 82 8.92 10.01 -9.32
CA ASP A 82 9.25 11.32 -8.75
C ASP A 82 8.76 11.40 -7.30
N ALA A 83 9.65 11.08 -6.36
CA ALA A 83 9.31 11.09 -4.94
C ALA A 83 9.04 12.50 -4.42
N GLU A 84 9.74 13.52 -4.93
CA GLU A 84 9.51 14.90 -4.49
C GLU A 84 8.12 15.39 -4.87
N ALA A 85 7.69 15.12 -6.10
CA ALA A 85 6.37 15.52 -6.55
C ALA A 85 5.27 14.80 -5.75
N ASP A 86 5.46 13.50 -5.50
CA ASP A 86 4.49 12.73 -4.72
C ASP A 86 4.40 13.22 -3.29
N HIS A 87 5.53 13.50 -2.67
CA HIS A 87 5.59 14.01 -1.30
C HIS A 87 4.85 15.34 -1.19
N ALA A 88 5.11 16.26 -2.11
CA ALA A 88 4.45 17.56 -2.12
C ALA A 88 2.93 17.43 -2.34
N ALA A 89 2.52 16.56 -3.25
CA ALA A 89 1.10 16.34 -3.54
C ALA A 89 0.37 15.71 -2.34
N MET A 90 1.01 14.75 -1.66
CA MET A 90 0.42 14.12 -0.50
C MET A 90 0.30 15.08 0.67
N LEU A 91 1.33 15.91 0.92
CA LEU A 91 1.24 16.96 1.93
C LEU A 91 0.10 17.92 1.64
N ALA A 92 -0.04 18.34 0.38
CA ALA A 92 -1.09 19.28 -0.02
C ALA A 92 -2.49 18.69 0.16
N ASN A 93 -2.62 17.37 0.14
CA ASN A 93 -3.90 16.67 0.27
C ASN A 93 -4.12 16.10 1.67
N GLY A 94 -3.32 16.48 2.63
CA GLY A 94 -3.53 16.10 4.02
C GLY A 94 -3.15 14.67 4.37
N VAL A 95 -2.37 14.00 3.52
CA VAL A 95 -1.87 12.66 3.83
C VAL A 95 -0.77 12.77 4.87
N GLU A 96 -0.80 11.88 5.87
CA GLU A 96 0.26 11.84 6.88
C GLU A 96 1.52 11.21 6.25
N VAL A 97 2.54 12.04 6.06
CA VAL A 97 3.83 11.62 5.47
C VAL A 97 4.97 12.13 6.36
N ASP A 98 6.16 11.59 6.16
CA ASP A 98 7.36 12.14 6.79
C ASP A 98 7.47 13.62 6.42
N PRO A 99 7.94 14.49 7.35
CA PRO A 99 8.06 15.92 7.03
C PRO A 99 9.04 16.20 5.91
N GLU A 100 10.04 15.34 5.73
CA GLU A 100 11.07 15.51 4.71
C GLU A 100 11.31 14.19 3.97
N ILE A 101 11.76 14.31 2.72
CA ILE A 101 12.20 13.15 1.96
C ILE A 101 13.51 12.65 2.51
N LEU A 102 13.62 11.34 2.73
CA LEU A 102 14.83 10.71 3.22
C LEU A 102 15.79 10.50 2.05
N ARG A 103 17.03 10.97 2.23
CA ARG A 103 18.09 10.88 1.22
C ARG A 103 19.35 10.33 1.87
N PHE A 104 19.78 9.16 1.40
CA PHE A 104 21.01 8.52 1.88
C PHE A 104 21.92 8.23 0.68
N PRO A 105 23.27 8.28 0.86
CA PRO A 105 24.18 7.93 -0.21
C PRO A 105 23.91 6.52 -0.73
N GLY A 106 23.81 6.38 -2.07
CA GLY A 106 23.59 5.09 -2.71
C GLY A 106 22.18 4.56 -2.63
N VAL A 107 21.24 5.32 -2.06
CA VAL A 107 19.85 4.93 -1.90
C VAL A 107 18.96 5.95 -2.60
N PRO A 108 17.93 5.53 -3.36
CA PRO A 108 17.04 6.50 -3.99
C PRO A 108 16.24 7.29 -2.97
N PRO A 109 15.77 8.50 -3.31
CA PRO A 109 14.91 9.27 -2.43
C PRO A 109 13.66 8.49 -2.07
N MET A 110 13.24 8.58 -0.80
CA MET A 110 12.08 7.85 -0.30
C MET A 110 11.44 8.60 0.85
N PHE A 111 10.19 8.26 1.14
CA PHE A 111 9.48 8.73 2.32
C PHE A 111 8.42 7.71 2.70
N THR A 112 7.88 7.84 3.90
CA THR A 112 6.78 6.97 4.35
C THR A 112 5.48 7.74 4.37
N LEU A 113 4.39 7.02 4.19
CA LEU A 113 3.04 7.55 4.35
C LEU A 113 2.27 6.64 5.29
N ARG A 114 1.19 7.18 5.87
CA ARG A 114 0.26 6.38 6.67
C ARG A 114 -1.12 6.44 6.03
N ASP A 115 -1.77 5.30 5.97
CA ASP A 115 -3.15 5.22 5.51
C ASP A 115 -4.11 5.59 6.65
N PRO A 116 -5.45 5.61 6.42
CA PRO A 116 -6.40 6.01 7.46
C PRO A 116 -6.37 5.17 8.73
N ASP A 117 -5.86 3.94 8.67
CA ASP A 117 -5.72 3.08 9.84
C ASP A 117 -4.35 3.19 10.50
N GLY A 118 -3.50 4.10 10.01
CA GLY A 118 -2.15 4.28 10.52
C GLY A 118 -1.15 3.26 10.01
N ASN A 119 -1.52 2.44 9.04
CA ASN A 119 -0.59 1.49 8.42
C ASN A 119 0.45 2.26 7.61
N ARG A 120 1.71 1.87 7.76
CA ARG A 120 2.82 2.54 7.09
C ARG A 120 3.17 1.87 5.78
N LEU A 121 3.26 2.69 4.73
CA LEU A 121 3.78 2.27 3.43
C LEU A 121 4.95 3.18 3.07
N TYR A 122 5.79 2.72 2.15
CA TYR A 122 6.97 3.44 1.70
C TYR A 122 6.81 3.83 0.25
N VAL A 123 7.25 5.03 -0.10
CA VAL A 123 7.32 5.48 -1.49
C VAL A 123 8.79 5.63 -1.82
N VAL A 124 9.26 4.91 -2.83
CA VAL A 124 10.68 4.83 -3.17
C VAL A 124 10.84 5.18 -4.65
N GLN A 125 11.71 6.15 -4.93
CA GLN A 125 11.93 6.55 -6.31
C GLN A 125 12.65 5.47 -7.09
N ARG A 126 12.22 5.26 -8.33
CA ARG A 126 12.85 4.31 -9.25
C ARG A 126 14.30 4.70 -9.50
N MET A 127 15.15 3.70 -9.49
CA MET A 127 16.57 3.91 -9.81
C MET A 127 16.84 3.93 -11.29
#